data_86f3d2f0e66d99a00389f5a10c249118
#
_entry.id   86f3d2f0e66d99a00389f5a10c249118
#
_cell.length_a   1.000
_cell.length_b   1.000
_cell.length_c   1.000
_cell.angle_alpha   90.00
_cell.angle_beta   90.00
_cell.angle_gamma   90.00
#
_symmetry.space_group_name_H-M   'P 1'
#
loop_
_entity.id
_entity.type
_entity.pdbx_description
1 polymer ?
#
loop_
_entity_poly.entity_id
_entity_poly.type
_entity_poly.pdbx_seq_one_letter_code
_entity_poly.pdbx_strand_id
1 'polypeptide(L)'
;MKQYKDKKSIYKVQALERALDILDCFSFQDRALSLTDVVNRTGLNKTTVKRLISNLTTRGYLQQDPQSKKYQLGMRLFELGGIVFSSFSLRRAASYPMTRLQSDSGATVLLGVNMEDQLVYVDKRDGQG
;
A
#
# COMPACT_ATOMS: atom_id res chain seq x y z
N MET A 1 5.70 -1.82 -9.53
CA MET A 1 5.58 -3.13 -8.89
C MET A 1 5.32 -4.26 -9.85
N LYS A 2 4.88 -3.97 -11.06
CA LYS A 2 4.66 -4.99 -12.09
C LYS A 2 5.90 -5.82 -12.38
N GLN A 3 7.08 -5.22 -12.26
CA GLN A 3 8.35 -5.90 -12.46
C GLN A 3 8.59 -7.09 -11.52
N TYR A 4 7.94 -7.09 -10.35
CA TYR A 4 8.06 -8.21 -9.43
C TYR A 4 7.25 -9.42 -9.90
N LYS A 5 6.15 -9.20 -10.60
CA LYS A 5 5.35 -10.28 -11.18
C LYS A 5 6.07 -10.99 -12.31
N ASP A 6 6.93 -10.28 -13.02
CA ASP A 6 7.65 -10.82 -14.15
C ASP A 6 8.84 -11.69 -13.75
N LYS A 7 9.23 -11.66 -12.47
CA LYS A 7 10.31 -12.52 -11.98
C LYS A 7 9.84 -13.96 -11.90
N LYS A 8 10.60 -14.84 -12.51
CA LYS A 8 10.31 -16.27 -12.44
C LYS A 8 10.67 -16.81 -11.06
N SER A 9 9.76 -17.57 -10.47
CA SER A 9 9.99 -18.29 -9.24
C SER A 9 9.98 -19.78 -9.56
N ILE A 10 10.90 -20.54 -8.95
CA ILE A 10 10.94 -21.99 -9.10
C ILE A 10 9.70 -22.60 -8.45
N TYR A 11 9.28 -22.04 -7.33
CA TYR A 11 8.11 -22.53 -6.59
C TYR A 11 7.04 -21.45 -6.57
N LYS A 12 5.85 -21.81 -7.05
CA LYS A 12 4.68 -20.92 -6.98
C LYS A 12 3.59 -21.60 -6.16
N VAL A 13 3.13 -20.90 -5.15
CA VAL A 13 1.97 -21.32 -4.37
C VAL A 13 0.78 -20.52 -4.90
N GLN A 14 -0.12 -21.21 -5.59
CA GLN A 14 -1.21 -20.57 -6.33
C GLN A 14 -2.08 -19.66 -5.45
N ALA A 15 -2.44 -20.11 -4.27
CA ALA A 15 -3.27 -19.33 -3.37
C ALA A 15 -2.57 -18.03 -2.95
N LEU A 16 -1.27 -18.09 -2.69
CA LEU A 16 -0.48 -16.90 -2.34
C LEU A 16 -0.40 -15.93 -3.52
N GLU A 17 -0.11 -16.44 -4.71
CA GLU A 17 -0.06 -15.61 -5.91
C GLU A 17 -1.39 -14.89 -6.13
N ARG A 18 -2.49 -15.61 -5.98
CA ARG A 18 -3.82 -15.03 -6.15
C ARG A 18 -4.15 -13.98 -5.08
N ALA A 19 -3.74 -14.21 -3.84
CA ALA A 19 -3.93 -13.25 -2.77
C ALA A 19 -3.15 -11.95 -3.04
N LEU A 20 -1.91 -12.08 -3.52
CA LEU A 20 -1.09 -10.93 -3.88
C LEU A 20 -1.70 -10.18 -5.07
N ASP A 21 -2.24 -10.90 -6.06
CA ASP A 21 -2.94 -10.28 -7.19
C ASP A 21 -4.13 -9.44 -6.72
N ILE A 22 -4.84 -9.90 -5.71
CA ILE A 22 -5.95 -9.15 -5.13
C ILE A 22 -5.44 -7.84 -4.51
N LEU A 23 -4.37 -7.91 -3.72
CA LEU A 23 -3.78 -6.70 -3.12
C LEU A 23 -3.31 -5.73 -4.21
N ASP A 24 -2.76 -6.25 -5.30
CA ASP A 24 -2.27 -5.43 -6.41
C ASP A 24 -3.39 -4.75 -7.20
N CYS A 25 -4.65 -5.10 -6.97
CA CYS A 25 -5.78 -4.40 -7.60
C CYS A 25 -5.96 -2.98 -7.06
N PHE A 26 -5.49 -2.72 -5.85
CA PHE A 26 -5.66 -1.41 -5.20
C PHE A 26 -4.54 -0.47 -5.62
N SER A 27 -4.86 0.81 -5.75
CA SER A 27 -3.90 1.83 -6.15
C SER A 27 -4.31 3.18 -5.53
N PHE A 28 -3.51 4.20 -5.76
CA PHE A 28 -3.86 5.55 -5.30
C PHE A 28 -5.13 6.08 -5.96
N GLN A 29 -5.41 5.68 -7.20
CA GLN A 29 -6.62 6.05 -7.90
C GLN A 29 -7.81 5.19 -7.48
N ASP A 30 -7.56 3.91 -7.20
CA ASP A 30 -8.61 2.91 -6.90
C ASP A 30 -8.39 2.38 -5.49
N ARG A 31 -8.74 3.21 -4.52
CA ARG A 31 -8.54 2.87 -3.10
C ARG A 31 -9.63 1.99 -2.53
N ALA A 32 -10.81 2.02 -3.12
CA ALA A 32 -11.95 1.23 -2.65
C ALA A 32 -12.53 0.46 -3.83
N LEU A 33 -12.66 -0.86 -3.68
CA LEU A 33 -13.12 -1.76 -4.73
C LEU A 33 -14.20 -2.67 -4.20
N SER A 34 -15.23 -2.92 -5.01
CA SER A 34 -16.25 -3.92 -4.71
C SER A 34 -15.70 -5.33 -4.98
N LEU A 35 -16.42 -6.34 -4.49
CA LEU A 35 -16.12 -7.72 -4.82
C LEU A 35 -16.12 -7.93 -6.34
N THR A 36 -17.11 -7.37 -7.02
CA THR A 36 -17.22 -7.47 -8.48
C THR A 36 -16.03 -6.84 -9.19
N ASP A 37 -15.58 -5.67 -8.70
CA ASP A 37 -14.39 -5.01 -9.26
C ASP A 37 -13.17 -5.94 -9.18
N VAL A 38 -12.96 -6.57 -8.03
CA VAL A 38 -11.82 -7.46 -7.84
C VAL A 38 -11.92 -8.70 -8.73
N VAL A 39 -13.11 -9.28 -8.84
CA VAL A 39 -13.34 -10.40 -9.75
C VAL A 39 -12.99 -10.02 -11.18
N ASN A 40 -13.45 -8.86 -11.64
CA ASN A 40 -13.20 -8.42 -13.01
C ASN A 40 -11.72 -8.14 -13.27
N ARG A 41 -11.02 -7.59 -12.30
CA ARG A 41 -9.60 -7.23 -12.45
C ARG A 41 -8.68 -8.43 -12.38
N THR A 42 -9.01 -9.41 -11.55
CA THR A 42 -8.17 -10.61 -11.40
C THR A 42 -8.49 -11.72 -12.39
N GLY A 43 -9.71 -11.72 -12.92
CA GLY A 43 -10.18 -12.81 -13.77
C GLY A 43 -10.46 -14.11 -13.01
N LEU A 44 -10.38 -14.09 -11.68
CA LEU A 44 -10.67 -15.25 -10.85
C LEU A 44 -12.19 -15.40 -10.66
N ASN A 45 -12.63 -16.62 -10.35
CA ASN A 45 -14.05 -16.79 -10.07
C ASN A 45 -14.44 -16.17 -8.73
N LYS A 46 -15.73 -15.84 -8.61
CA LYS A 46 -16.24 -15.12 -7.44
C LYS A 46 -16.01 -15.87 -6.13
N THR A 47 -16.18 -17.19 -6.13
CA THR A 47 -15.99 -18.00 -4.92
C THR A 47 -14.56 -17.94 -4.42
N THR A 48 -13.58 -18.06 -5.33
CA THR A 48 -12.16 -17.96 -4.98
C THR A 48 -11.83 -16.58 -4.43
N VAL A 49 -12.27 -15.52 -5.10
CA VAL A 49 -12.02 -14.14 -4.66
C VAL A 49 -12.63 -13.92 -3.28
N LYS A 50 -13.86 -14.34 -3.07
CA LYS A 50 -14.56 -14.16 -1.79
C LYS A 50 -13.83 -14.85 -0.64
N ARG A 51 -13.33 -16.06 -0.87
CA ARG A 51 -12.58 -16.81 0.14
C ARG A 51 -11.25 -16.13 0.46
N LEU A 52 -10.51 -15.70 -0.55
CA LEU A 52 -9.23 -15.01 -0.35
C LEU A 52 -9.43 -13.67 0.36
N ILE A 53 -10.42 -12.89 -0.05
CA ILE A 53 -10.73 -11.62 0.59
C ILE A 53 -11.11 -11.82 2.05
N SER A 54 -11.88 -12.86 2.36
CA SER A 54 -12.24 -13.19 3.74
C SER A 54 -10.99 -13.42 4.60
N ASN A 55 -10.04 -14.21 4.09
CA ASN A 55 -8.79 -14.45 4.79
C ASN A 55 -7.96 -13.18 4.96
N LEU A 56 -7.83 -12.37 3.90
CA LEU A 56 -7.09 -11.12 3.94
C LEU A 56 -7.71 -10.14 4.94
N THR A 57 -9.03 -10.08 4.97
CA THR A 57 -9.76 -9.20 5.90
C THR A 57 -9.58 -9.63 7.35
N THR A 58 -9.69 -10.94 7.61
CA THR A 58 -9.48 -11.48 8.95
C THR A 58 -8.07 -11.18 9.48
N ARG A 59 -7.08 -11.18 8.60
CA ARG A 59 -5.69 -10.92 8.97
C ARG A 59 -5.32 -9.42 8.94
N GLY A 60 -6.27 -8.54 8.61
CA GLY A 60 -6.05 -7.09 8.62
C GLY A 60 -5.37 -6.53 7.37
N TYR A 61 -5.19 -7.35 6.33
CA TYR A 61 -4.60 -6.88 5.06
C TYR A 61 -5.62 -6.18 4.18
N LEU A 62 -6.90 -6.47 4.36
CA LEU A 62 -8.00 -5.74 3.78
C LEU A 62 -8.96 -5.34 4.90
N GLN A 63 -9.77 -4.34 4.62
CA GLN A 63 -10.90 -3.97 5.49
C GLN A 63 -12.09 -3.65 4.60
N GLN A 64 -13.28 -3.91 5.11
CA GLN A 64 -14.52 -3.67 4.39
C GLN A 64 -15.27 -2.52 5.05
N ASP A 65 -15.69 -1.54 4.25
CA ASP A 65 -16.57 -0.48 4.72
C ASP A 65 -17.96 -1.09 4.96
N PRO A 66 -18.53 -0.97 6.18
CA PRO A 66 -19.81 -1.59 6.49
C PRO A 66 -20.98 -0.99 5.71
N GLN A 67 -20.88 0.25 5.26
CA GLN A 67 -21.95 0.89 4.52
C GLN A 67 -21.89 0.59 3.02
N SER A 68 -20.78 0.89 2.38
CA SER A 68 -20.61 0.69 0.94
C SER A 68 -20.34 -0.76 0.57
N LYS A 69 -19.89 -1.58 1.51
CA LYS A 69 -19.43 -2.95 1.30
C LYS A 69 -18.18 -3.06 0.43
N LYS A 70 -17.57 -1.93 0.08
CA LYS A 70 -16.32 -1.94 -0.67
C LYS A 70 -15.16 -2.27 0.25
N TYR A 71 -14.11 -2.81 -0.35
CA TYR A 71 -12.88 -3.19 0.35
C TYR A 71 -11.81 -2.14 0.13
N GLN A 72 -10.93 -2.00 1.11
CA GLN A 72 -9.76 -1.13 1.09
C GLN A 72 -8.59 -1.90 1.65
N LEU A 73 -7.38 -1.42 1.39
CA LEU A 73 -6.19 -1.96 2.05
C LEU A 73 -6.31 -1.74 3.56
N GLY A 74 -5.93 -2.76 4.33
CA GLY A 74 -6.13 -2.78 5.77
C GLY A 74 -4.95 -2.25 6.57
N MET A 75 -5.19 -2.05 7.85
CA MET A 75 -4.22 -1.46 8.78
C MET A 75 -2.94 -2.29 8.92
N ARG A 76 -3.01 -3.62 8.73
CA ARG A 76 -1.82 -4.46 8.83
C ARG A 76 -0.75 -4.07 7.81
N LEU A 77 -1.18 -3.66 6.61
CA LEU A 77 -0.24 -3.19 5.60
C LEU A 77 0.45 -1.89 6.02
N PHE A 78 -0.28 -1.00 6.68
CA PHE A 78 0.30 0.22 7.24
C PHE A 78 1.36 -0.11 8.30
N GLU A 79 1.07 -1.05 9.19
CA GLU A 79 2.03 -1.46 10.22
C GLU A 79 3.30 -2.06 9.60
N LEU A 80 3.14 -2.96 8.63
CA LEU A 80 4.27 -3.56 7.95
C LEU A 80 5.05 -2.53 7.15
N GLY A 81 4.34 -1.63 6.48
CA GLY A 81 4.96 -0.52 5.76
C GLY A 81 5.76 0.39 6.67
N GLY A 82 5.27 0.60 7.91
CA GLY A 82 5.99 1.38 8.92
C GLY A 82 7.31 0.74 9.30
N ILE A 83 7.34 -0.59 9.44
CA ILE A 83 8.58 -1.32 9.73
C ILE A 83 9.58 -1.12 8.57
N VAL A 84 9.12 -1.29 7.35
CA VAL A 84 9.96 -1.08 6.16
C VAL A 84 10.49 0.36 6.13
N PHE A 85 9.59 1.32 6.34
CA PHE A 85 9.92 2.74 6.30
C PHE A 85 10.94 3.13 7.36
N SER A 86 10.82 2.57 8.56
CA SER A 86 11.76 2.86 9.65
C SER A 86 13.18 2.40 9.33
N SER A 87 13.32 1.39 8.47
CA SER A 87 14.62 0.86 8.03
C SER A 87 15.13 1.50 6.75
N PHE A 88 14.32 2.39 6.13
CA PHE A 88 14.65 2.93 4.82
C PHE A 88 15.70 4.01 4.92
N SER A 89 16.84 3.83 4.21
CA SER A 89 18.00 4.71 4.31
C SER A 89 17.71 6.14 3.85
N LEU A 90 16.81 6.33 2.90
CA LEU A 90 16.45 7.67 2.43
C LEU A 90 15.83 8.50 3.55
N ARG A 91 14.95 7.92 4.35
CA ARG A 91 14.34 8.60 5.49
C ARG A 91 15.43 9.03 6.49
N ARG A 92 16.38 8.15 6.79
CA ARG A 92 17.48 8.48 7.70
C ARG A 92 18.35 9.59 7.13
N ALA A 93 18.71 9.48 5.86
CA ALA A 93 19.54 10.48 5.20
C ALA A 93 18.85 11.85 5.13
N ALA A 94 17.53 11.89 4.97
CA ALA A 94 16.78 13.13 4.86
C ALA A 94 16.36 13.72 6.20
N SER A 95 16.43 12.96 7.28
CA SER A 95 15.87 13.40 8.58
C SER A 95 16.49 14.69 9.10
N TYR A 96 17.83 14.77 9.17
CA TYR A 96 18.51 15.97 9.67
C TYR A 96 18.32 17.17 8.73
N PRO A 97 18.53 17.04 7.40
CA PRO A 97 18.27 18.16 6.49
C PRO A 97 16.83 18.68 6.54
N MET A 98 15.85 17.79 6.66
CA MET A 98 14.44 18.18 6.74
C MET A 98 14.14 18.95 8.02
N THR A 99 14.65 18.49 9.15
CA THR A 99 14.49 19.15 10.44
C THR A 99 15.14 20.53 10.42
N ARG A 100 16.35 20.62 9.88
CA ARG A 100 17.04 21.91 9.78
C ARG A 100 16.31 22.88 8.87
N LEU A 101 15.83 22.42 7.72
CA LEU A 101 15.08 23.27 6.79
C LEU A 101 13.79 23.77 7.43
N GLN A 102 13.07 22.91 8.14
CA GLN A 102 11.86 23.29 8.86
C GLN A 102 12.17 24.34 9.94
N SER A 103 13.23 24.12 10.69
CA SER A 103 13.66 25.03 11.76
C SER A 103 14.06 26.41 11.22
N ASP A 104 14.85 26.43 10.13
CA ASP A 104 15.34 27.66 9.53
C ASP A 104 14.25 28.45 8.82
N SER A 105 13.33 27.78 8.16
CA SER A 105 12.28 28.44 7.36
C SER A 105 10.96 28.64 8.10
N GLY A 106 10.70 27.85 9.15
CA GLY A 106 9.40 27.82 9.82
C GLY A 106 8.29 27.17 8.99
N ALA A 107 8.63 26.67 7.81
CA ALA A 107 7.67 26.05 6.88
C ALA A 107 7.55 24.55 7.13
N THR A 108 6.45 23.98 6.64
CA THR A 108 6.29 22.52 6.60
C THR A 108 7.18 21.96 5.51
N VAL A 109 7.93 20.89 5.82
CA VAL A 109 8.82 20.23 4.90
C VAL A 109 8.32 18.82 4.65
N LEU A 110 8.21 18.42 3.38
CA LEU A 110 7.72 17.11 2.96
C LEU A 110 8.82 16.39 2.19
N LEU A 111 8.99 15.10 2.46
CA LEU A 111 9.84 14.21 1.66
C LEU A 111 8.94 13.36 0.80
N GLY A 112 9.05 13.53 -0.51
CA GLY A 112 8.27 12.77 -1.47
C GLY A 112 9.16 11.88 -2.31
N VAL A 113 8.62 10.74 -2.70
CA VAL A 113 9.26 9.85 -3.69
C VAL A 113 8.28 9.57 -4.82
N ASN A 114 8.83 9.40 -6.02
CA ASN A 114 8.02 9.05 -7.18
C ASN A 114 7.86 7.53 -7.25
N MET A 115 6.61 7.07 -7.20
CA MET A 115 6.28 5.65 -7.32
C MET A 115 5.19 5.50 -8.38
N GLU A 116 5.49 4.78 -9.46
CA GLU A 116 4.55 4.52 -10.56
C GLU A 116 3.87 5.80 -11.05
N ASP A 117 4.67 6.84 -11.30
CA ASP A 117 4.21 8.17 -11.73
C ASP A 117 3.33 8.88 -10.70
N GLN A 118 3.34 8.42 -9.45
CA GLN A 118 2.67 9.05 -8.33
C GLN A 118 3.68 9.61 -7.35
N LEU A 119 3.43 10.82 -6.86
CA LEU A 119 4.23 11.40 -5.79
C LEU A 119 3.69 10.90 -4.44
N VAL A 120 4.55 10.23 -3.69
CA VAL A 120 4.19 9.67 -2.38
C VAL A 120 5.01 10.37 -1.31
N TYR A 121 4.34 10.99 -0.35
CA TYR A 121 5.02 11.62 0.78
C TYR A 121 5.35 10.58 1.83
N VAL A 122 6.64 10.41 2.12
CA VAL A 122 7.12 9.37 3.04
C VAL A 122 7.60 9.93 4.37
N ASP A 123 7.76 11.24 4.48
CA ASP A 123 8.09 11.90 5.75
C ASP A 123 7.65 13.34 5.72
N LYS A 124 7.50 13.94 6.91
CA LYS A 124 7.01 15.29 7.07
C LYS A 124 7.61 15.93 8.31
N ARG A 125 7.90 17.23 8.24
CA ARG A 125 8.21 18.06 9.40
C ARG A 125 7.26 19.24 9.38
N ASP A 126 6.38 19.34 10.36
CA ASP A 126 5.38 20.39 10.41
C ASP A 126 6.04 21.74 10.69
N GLY A 127 5.58 22.76 9.97
CA GLY A 127 6.01 24.13 10.18
C GLY A 127 5.43 24.70 11.46
N GLN A 128 5.98 25.84 11.87
CA GLN A 128 5.47 26.62 12.98
C GLN A 128 4.43 27.63 12.46
N GLY A 129 3.32 27.68 13.08
CA GLY A 129 2.30 28.66 12.73
C GLY A 129 0.96 28.09 12.42
#